data_541f5d0cb6efb9601618aff877281951
#
_entry.id   541f5d0cb6efb9601618aff877281951
#
_cell.length_a   1.000
_cell.length_b   1.000
_cell.length_c   1.000
_cell.angle_alpha   90.00
_cell.angle_beta   90.00
_cell.angle_gamma   90.00
#
_symmetry.space_group_name_H-M   'P 1'
#
loop_
_entity.id
_entity.type
_entity.pdbx_description
1 polymer ?
#
loop_
_entity_poly.entity_id
_entity_poly.type
_entity_poly.pdbx_seq_one_letter_code
_entity_poly.pdbx_strand_id
1 'polypeptide(L)'
;MMTGCLRRVGAGRRRQSRYTRLLMPRWVPNLLTILRLLLVPFVIRSILGAHHTRALALFAVAAITDVLDGAAARHFDLRSQTGAYLDPIADKALLSGVFLALAATGSLPWWVVTIIFGRDFYLLAAAAILLWLTPVRNFPPSSWGKTSTFVQIVTAILWMARNVLCTSAIDALSSAMLWPCAAFTIASGLHYTWRGAHLARVD
;
A
#
# COMPACT_ATOMS: atom_id res chain seq x y z
N MET A 1 20.55 -15.28 -46.57
CA MET A 1 19.50 -16.21 -46.04
C MET A 1 19.30 -16.04 -44.53
N MET A 2 19.26 -14.78 -43.99
CA MET A 2 19.22 -14.48 -42.55
C MET A 2 18.05 -13.54 -42.11
N THR A 3 17.08 -13.26 -42.98
CA THR A 3 15.98 -12.30 -42.67
C THR A 3 14.66 -12.94 -42.22
N GLY A 4 14.58 -14.28 -42.20
CA GLY A 4 13.32 -14.99 -41.89
C GLY A 4 13.07 -15.29 -40.41
N CYS A 5 14.08 -15.25 -39.54
CA CYS A 5 13.96 -15.72 -38.16
C CYS A 5 13.40 -14.64 -37.20
N LEU A 6 13.67 -13.36 -37.43
CA LEU A 6 13.23 -12.27 -36.56
C LEU A 6 11.74 -11.92 -36.66
N ARG A 7 11.09 -12.31 -37.76
CA ARG A 7 9.64 -12.03 -37.98
C ARG A 7 8.71 -12.96 -37.20
N ARG A 8 9.15 -14.17 -36.84
CA ARG A 8 8.33 -15.14 -36.10
C ARG A 8 8.22 -14.89 -34.60
N VAL A 9 9.25 -14.28 -34.00
CA VAL A 9 9.25 -13.98 -32.55
C VAL A 9 8.26 -12.86 -32.19
N GLY A 10 8.05 -11.88 -33.07
CA GLY A 10 7.11 -10.79 -32.86
C GLY A 10 5.64 -11.17 -32.99
N ALA A 11 5.31 -12.19 -33.78
CA ALA A 11 3.92 -12.63 -33.99
C ALA A 11 3.35 -13.43 -32.82
N GLY A 12 4.18 -14.21 -32.12
CA GLY A 12 3.77 -14.97 -30.94
C GLY A 12 3.43 -14.07 -29.74
N ARG A 13 4.23 -13.02 -29.51
CA ARG A 13 3.97 -12.03 -28.44
C ARG A 13 2.69 -11.23 -28.67
N ARG A 14 2.39 -10.87 -29.91
CA ARG A 14 1.16 -10.13 -30.27
C ARG A 14 -0.11 -10.99 -30.15
N ARG A 15 -0.03 -12.29 -30.41
CA ARG A 15 -1.16 -13.23 -30.24
C ARG A 15 -1.46 -13.46 -28.75
N GLN A 16 -0.46 -13.72 -27.93
CA GLN A 16 -0.65 -13.86 -26.48
C GLN A 16 -1.29 -12.62 -25.84
N SER A 17 -0.85 -11.42 -26.24
CA SER A 17 -1.44 -10.17 -25.75
C SER A 17 -2.91 -9.96 -26.16
N ARG A 18 -3.38 -10.58 -27.23
CA ARG A 18 -4.80 -10.53 -27.64
C ARG A 18 -5.69 -11.50 -26.87
N TYR A 19 -5.23 -12.72 -26.59
CA TYR A 19 -6.01 -13.68 -25.80
C TYR A 19 -6.15 -13.27 -24.33
N THR A 20 -5.12 -12.67 -23.74
CA THR A 20 -5.17 -12.15 -22.38
C THR A 20 -6.07 -10.92 -22.23
N ARG A 21 -6.21 -10.09 -23.26
CA ARG A 21 -7.15 -8.94 -23.26
C ARG A 21 -8.63 -9.35 -23.31
N LEU A 22 -8.93 -10.56 -23.77
CA LEU A 22 -10.31 -11.09 -23.82
C LEU A 22 -10.74 -11.71 -22.48
N LEU A 23 -9.79 -12.09 -21.61
CA LEU A 23 -10.08 -12.81 -20.36
C LEU A 23 -10.28 -11.89 -19.14
N MET A 24 -9.76 -10.63 -19.15
CA MET A 24 -10.01 -9.67 -18.07
C MET A 24 -10.32 -8.28 -18.64
N PRO A 25 -11.54 -7.79 -18.46
CA PRO A 25 -11.91 -6.44 -18.87
C PRO A 25 -11.14 -5.40 -18.05
N ARG A 26 -10.76 -4.28 -18.67
CA ARG A 26 -9.96 -3.18 -18.08
C ARG A 26 -10.58 -2.51 -16.84
N TRP A 27 -11.86 -2.75 -16.59
CA TRP A 27 -12.56 -2.18 -15.43
C TRP A 27 -12.39 -3.01 -14.14
N VAL A 28 -11.95 -4.29 -14.25
CA VAL A 28 -11.80 -5.18 -13.08
C VAL A 28 -10.83 -4.63 -12.03
N PRO A 29 -9.61 -4.16 -12.36
CA PRO A 29 -8.72 -3.55 -11.35
C PRO A 29 -9.36 -2.33 -10.67
N ASN A 30 -9.99 -1.46 -11.45
CA ASN A 30 -10.66 -0.27 -10.90
C ASN A 30 -11.83 -0.65 -9.96
N LEU A 31 -12.58 -1.71 -10.29
CA LEU A 31 -13.67 -2.19 -9.43
C LEU A 31 -13.14 -2.69 -8.09
N LEU A 32 -12.01 -3.41 -8.09
CA LEU A 32 -11.39 -3.92 -6.86
C LEU A 32 -10.87 -2.78 -5.97
N THR A 33 -10.31 -1.73 -6.57
CA THR A 33 -9.92 -0.51 -5.84
C THR A 33 -11.12 0.21 -5.22
N ILE A 34 -12.21 0.34 -5.97
CA ILE A 34 -13.46 0.94 -5.47
C ILE A 34 -14.05 0.07 -4.36
N LEU A 35 -14.08 -1.25 -4.53
CA LEU A 35 -14.54 -2.18 -3.50
C LEU A 35 -13.73 -2.03 -2.21
N ARG A 36 -12.40 -1.92 -2.32
CA ARG A 36 -11.52 -1.68 -1.17
C ARG A 36 -11.86 -0.36 -0.49
N LEU A 37 -12.05 0.71 -1.23
CA LEU A 37 -12.44 2.00 -0.69
C LEU A 37 -13.80 1.94 0.03
N LEU A 38 -14.75 1.20 -0.51
CA LEU A 38 -16.05 0.94 0.13
C LEU A 38 -15.92 0.08 1.39
N LEU A 39 -14.95 -0.85 1.46
CA LEU A 39 -14.70 -1.66 2.64
C LEU A 39 -14.11 -0.85 3.81
N VAL A 40 -13.39 0.25 3.55
CA VAL A 40 -12.77 1.08 4.59
C VAL A 40 -13.76 1.46 5.71
N PRO A 41 -14.92 2.08 5.44
CA PRO A 41 -15.85 2.47 6.50
C PRO A 41 -16.42 1.26 7.26
N PHE A 42 -16.59 0.11 6.61
CA PHE A 42 -17.07 -1.10 7.28
C PHE A 42 -16.01 -1.69 8.23
N VAL A 43 -14.73 -1.68 7.84
CA VAL A 43 -13.61 -2.08 8.70
C VAL A 43 -13.55 -1.15 9.92
N ILE A 44 -13.53 0.17 9.71
CA ILE A 44 -13.47 1.17 10.78
C ILE A 44 -14.65 1.01 11.73
N ARG A 45 -15.87 0.89 11.21
CA ARG A 45 -17.08 0.69 12.02
C ARG A 45 -17.01 -0.60 12.84
N SER A 46 -16.45 -1.68 12.28
CA SER A 46 -16.29 -2.94 12.99
C SER A 46 -15.26 -2.84 14.12
N ILE A 47 -14.18 -2.09 13.94
CA ILE A 47 -13.18 -1.81 14.99
C ILE A 47 -13.81 -1.00 16.12
N LEU A 48 -14.47 0.12 15.78
CA LEU A 48 -15.12 1.00 16.75
C LEU A 48 -16.26 0.31 17.52
N GLY A 49 -16.97 -0.62 16.88
CA GLY A 49 -18.00 -1.44 17.49
C GLY A 49 -17.50 -2.66 18.24
N ALA A 50 -16.19 -2.80 18.46
CA ALA A 50 -15.54 -3.94 19.12
C ALA A 50 -15.84 -5.31 18.48
N HIS A 51 -16.22 -5.34 17.20
CA HIS A 51 -16.43 -6.57 16.44
C HIS A 51 -15.12 -7.08 15.84
N HIS A 52 -14.17 -7.49 16.69
CA HIS A 52 -12.76 -7.75 16.33
C HIS A 52 -12.59 -8.80 15.21
N THR A 53 -13.30 -9.92 15.30
CA THR A 53 -13.24 -10.99 14.28
C THR A 53 -13.74 -10.49 12.92
N ARG A 54 -14.85 -9.74 12.90
CA ARG A 54 -15.39 -9.16 11.68
C ARG A 54 -14.45 -8.12 11.08
N ALA A 55 -13.86 -7.28 11.92
CA ALA A 55 -12.89 -6.27 11.48
C ALA A 55 -11.66 -6.93 10.83
N LEU A 56 -11.09 -7.96 11.48
CA LEU A 56 -9.95 -8.70 10.95
C LEU A 56 -10.28 -9.41 9.64
N ALA A 57 -11.45 -10.05 9.54
CA ALA A 57 -11.88 -10.72 8.31
C ALA A 57 -12.04 -9.73 7.14
N LEU A 58 -12.71 -8.59 7.36
CA LEU A 58 -12.88 -7.55 6.34
C LEU A 58 -11.54 -6.95 5.90
N PHE A 59 -10.63 -6.70 6.85
CA PHE A 59 -9.29 -6.20 6.53
C PHE A 59 -8.47 -7.24 5.75
N ALA A 60 -8.53 -8.52 6.14
CA ALA A 60 -7.84 -9.59 5.42
C ALA A 60 -8.36 -9.72 3.98
N VAL A 61 -9.68 -9.67 3.78
CA VAL A 61 -10.28 -9.67 2.44
C VAL A 61 -9.78 -8.48 1.62
N ALA A 62 -9.77 -7.27 2.18
CA ALA A 62 -9.26 -6.09 1.50
C ALA A 62 -7.77 -6.20 1.15
N ALA A 63 -6.94 -6.73 2.06
CA ALA A 63 -5.51 -6.91 1.83
C ALA A 63 -5.21 -8.01 0.78
N ILE A 64 -5.94 -9.13 0.82
CA ILE A 64 -5.78 -10.23 -0.14
C ILE A 64 -6.21 -9.78 -1.54
N THR A 65 -7.34 -9.10 -1.66
CA THR A 65 -7.81 -8.57 -2.95
C THR A 65 -6.80 -7.60 -3.55
N ASP A 66 -6.14 -6.74 -2.75
CA ASP A 66 -5.09 -5.84 -3.20
C ASP A 66 -3.87 -6.59 -3.77
N VAL A 67 -3.42 -7.62 -3.08
CA VAL A 67 -2.29 -8.43 -3.56
C VAL A 67 -2.64 -9.15 -4.85
N LEU A 68 -3.85 -9.67 -4.97
CA LEU A 68 -4.32 -10.41 -6.14
C LEU A 68 -4.49 -9.51 -7.36
N ASP A 69 -5.14 -8.35 -7.22
CA ASP A 69 -5.32 -7.42 -8.33
C ASP A 69 -4.02 -6.74 -8.74
N GLY A 70 -3.16 -6.39 -7.79
CA GLY A 70 -1.81 -5.88 -8.05
C GLY A 70 -0.95 -6.89 -8.81
N ALA A 71 -1.04 -8.18 -8.49
CA ALA A 71 -0.35 -9.24 -9.22
C ALA A 71 -0.96 -9.44 -10.63
N ALA A 72 -2.27 -9.48 -10.73
CA ALA A 72 -2.99 -9.61 -12.00
C ALA A 72 -2.72 -8.41 -12.93
N ALA A 73 -2.79 -7.18 -12.43
CA ALA A 73 -2.53 -5.96 -13.21
C ALA A 73 -1.10 -5.91 -13.75
N ARG A 74 -0.11 -6.39 -12.98
CA ARG A 74 1.29 -6.49 -13.44
C ARG A 74 1.48 -7.58 -14.50
N HIS A 75 0.79 -8.71 -14.35
CA HIS A 75 0.95 -9.86 -15.25
C HIS A 75 0.29 -9.62 -16.61
N PHE A 76 -0.83 -8.88 -16.62
CA PHE A 76 -1.65 -8.67 -17.81
C PHE A 76 -1.50 -7.28 -18.47
N ASP A 77 -0.65 -6.40 -17.92
CA ASP A 77 -0.43 -5.02 -18.41
C ASP A 77 -1.74 -4.21 -18.57
N LEU A 78 -2.68 -4.40 -17.63
CA LEU A 78 -4.03 -3.83 -17.65
C LEU A 78 -4.19 -2.56 -16.81
N ARG A 79 -3.08 -1.87 -16.46
CA ARG A 79 -3.15 -0.66 -15.64
C ARG A 79 -3.90 0.45 -16.37
N SER A 80 -5.02 0.88 -15.79
CA SER A 80 -5.70 2.12 -16.21
C SER A 80 -5.01 3.32 -15.57
N GLN A 81 -5.00 4.47 -16.26
CA GLN A 81 -4.45 5.71 -15.67
C GLN A 81 -5.19 6.10 -14.38
N THR A 82 -6.50 5.94 -14.35
CA THR A 82 -7.34 6.25 -13.17
C THR A 82 -7.03 5.31 -12.00
N GLY A 83 -6.89 4.00 -12.24
CA GLY A 83 -6.53 3.02 -11.21
C GLY A 83 -5.17 3.30 -10.59
N ALA A 84 -4.19 3.68 -11.40
CA ALA A 84 -2.84 4.00 -10.93
C ALA A 84 -2.79 5.14 -9.89
N TYR A 85 -3.78 6.05 -9.91
CA TYR A 85 -3.93 7.11 -8.89
C TYR A 85 -4.83 6.70 -7.73
N LEU A 86 -5.88 5.91 -7.98
CA LEU A 86 -6.82 5.49 -6.94
C LEU A 86 -6.23 4.43 -6.01
N ASP A 87 -5.41 3.51 -6.52
CA ASP A 87 -4.82 2.42 -5.73
C ASP A 87 -4.03 2.94 -4.52
N PRO A 88 -3.04 3.85 -4.67
CA PRO A 88 -2.30 4.39 -3.53
C PRO A 88 -3.19 5.14 -2.52
N ILE A 89 -4.26 5.77 -3.00
CA ILE A 89 -5.21 6.50 -2.13
C ILE A 89 -6.03 5.51 -1.32
N ALA A 90 -6.56 4.45 -1.95
CA ALA A 90 -7.36 3.43 -1.26
C ALA A 90 -6.55 2.66 -0.23
N ASP A 91 -5.30 2.28 -0.56
CA ASP A 91 -4.39 1.61 0.36
C ASP A 91 -4.07 2.47 1.57
N LYS A 92 -3.79 3.74 1.32
CA LYS A 92 -3.51 4.70 2.37
C LYS A 92 -4.72 4.93 3.25
N ALA A 93 -5.91 5.09 2.67
CA ALA A 93 -7.15 5.28 3.40
C ALA A 93 -7.48 4.08 4.29
N LEU A 94 -7.30 2.85 3.78
CA LEU A 94 -7.53 1.62 4.55
C LEU A 94 -6.57 1.55 5.75
N LEU A 95 -5.26 1.65 5.49
CA LEU A 95 -4.24 1.48 6.51
C LEU A 95 -4.31 2.59 7.57
N SER A 96 -4.42 3.84 7.14
CA SER A 96 -4.57 5.00 8.02
C SER A 96 -5.84 4.91 8.86
N GLY A 97 -6.97 4.53 8.24
CA GLY A 97 -8.25 4.35 8.92
C GLY A 97 -8.19 3.28 10.00
N VAL A 98 -7.55 2.14 9.73
CA VAL A 98 -7.36 1.05 10.69
C VAL A 98 -6.51 1.51 11.89
N PHE A 99 -5.35 2.14 11.65
CA PHE A 99 -4.49 2.61 12.73
C PHE A 99 -5.18 3.66 13.59
N LEU A 100 -5.91 4.59 12.97
CA LEU A 100 -6.67 5.61 13.68
C LEU A 100 -7.80 5.01 14.51
N ALA A 101 -8.57 4.05 13.96
CA ALA A 101 -9.66 3.38 14.68
C ALA A 101 -9.12 2.55 15.85
N LEU A 102 -8.02 1.82 15.69
CA LEU A 102 -7.39 1.06 16.76
C LEU A 102 -6.86 1.97 17.89
N ALA A 103 -6.33 3.14 17.56
CA ALA A 103 -5.91 4.11 18.58
C ALA A 103 -7.11 4.78 19.27
N ALA A 104 -8.16 5.09 18.53
CA ALA A 104 -9.39 5.68 19.08
C ALA A 104 -10.10 4.75 20.07
N THR A 105 -10.01 3.42 19.86
CA THR A 105 -10.51 2.42 20.81
C THR A 105 -9.58 2.17 22.00
N GLY A 106 -8.43 2.86 22.06
CA GLY A 106 -7.40 2.64 23.10
C GLY A 106 -6.62 1.34 22.94
N SER A 107 -6.89 0.54 21.89
CA SER A 107 -6.18 -0.72 21.65
C SER A 107 -4.72 -0.47 21.25
N LEU A 108 -4.44 0.55 20.43
CA LEU A 108 -3.11 0.87 19.92
C LEU A 108 -2.60 2.19 20.54
N PRO A 109 -1.30 2.27 20.91
CA PRO A 109 -0.71 3.51 21.43
C PRO A 109 -0.69 4.64 20.39
N TRP A 110 -1.10 5.84 20.76
CA TRP A 110 -1.15 7.00 19.87
C TRP A 110 0.19 7.42 19.28
N TRP A 111 1.32 7.16 19.96
CA TRP A 111 2.63 7.50 19.45
C TRP A 111 2.96 6.81 18.12
N VAL A 112 2.49 5.58 17.91
CA VAL A 112 2.66 4.84 16.62
C VAL A 112 1.92 5.57 15.50
N VAL A 113 0.67 5.94 15.77
CA VAL A 113 -0.18 6.69 14.82
C VAL A 113 0.48 8.01 14.45
N THR A 114 0.98 8.73 15.44
CA THR A 114 1.67 10.02 15.23
C THR A 114 2.91 9.86 14.35
N ILE A 115 3.71 8.81 14.53
CA ILE A 115 4.88 8.55 13.70
C ILE A 115 4.47 8.23 12.26
N ILE A 116 3.45 7.38 12.07
CA ILE A 116 2.98 6.99 10.73
C ILE A 116 2.42 8.20 9.99
N PHE A 117 1.48 8.94 10.60
CA PHE A 117 0.86 10.11 9.99
C PHE A 117 1.84 11.27 9.81
N GLY A 118 2.72 11.48 10.79
CA GLY A 118 3.76 12.49 10.71
C GLY A 118 4.69 12.27 9.52
N ARG A 119 5.13 11.02 9.30
CA ARG A 119 5.93 10.66 8.13
C ARG A 119 5.15 10.86 6.84
N ASP A 120 3.89 10.47 6.79
CA ASP A 120 3.07 10.59 5.59
C ASP A 120 2.83 12.05 5.21
N PHE A 121 2.48 12.87 6.18
CA PHE A 121 2.32 14.32 6.00
C PHE A 121 3.64 14.97 5.58
N TYR A 122 4.74 14.57 6.25
CA TYR A 122 6.09 15.05 5.90
C TYR A 122 6.45 14.75 4.44
N LEU A 123 6.21 13.53 3.96
CA LEU A 123 6.50 13.15 2.57
C LEU A 123 5.62 13.90 1.56
N LEU A 124 4.34 14.12 1.88
CA LEU A 124 3.45 14.91 1.04
C LEU A 124 3.91 16.38 0.96
N ALA A 125 4.25 16.97 2.11
CA ALA A 125 4.75 18.34 2.17
C ALA A 125 6.09 18.48 1.41
N ALA A 126 7.03 17.56 1.64
CA ALA A 126 8.31 17.54 0.94
C ALA A 126 8.15 17.39 -0.58
N ALA A 127 7.26 16.49 -1.02
CA ALA A 127 6.96 16.33 -2.44
C ALA A 127 6.31 17.58 -3.04
N ALA A 128 5.37 18.22 -2.34
CA ALA A 128 4.73 19.46 -2.79
C ALA A 128 5.74 20.60 -2.93
N ILE A 129 6.64 20.76 -1.93
CA ILE A 129 7.69 21.78 -1.95
C ILE A 129 8.66 21.54 -3.12
N LEU A 130 9.10 20.30 -3.32
CA LEU A 130 10.00 19.96 -4.42
C LEU A 130 9.35 20.22 -5.79
N LEU A 131 8.08 19.86 -5.98
CA LEU A 131 7.34 20.12 -7.22
C LEU A 131 7.16 21.62 -7.49
N TRP A 132 7.14 22.44 -6.43
CA TRP A 132 6.98 23.89 -6.56
C TRP A 132 8.31 24.60 -6.83
N LEU A 133 9.41 24.11 -6.24
CA LEU A 133 10.74 24.73 -6.33
C LEU A 133 11.61 24.18 -7.47
N THR A 134 11.31 22.98 -8.00
CA THR A 134 12.15 22.31 -9.00
C THR A 134 11.33 21.79 -10.20
N PRO A 135 11.90 21.75 -11.42
CA PRO A 135 11.24 21.15 -12.60
C PRO A 135 11.19 19.61 -12.54
N VAL A 136 11.77 18.98 -11.52
CA VAL A 136 11.86 17.53 -11.38
C VAL A 136 10.48 16.94 -11.10
N ARG A 137 9.92 16.19 -12.07
CA ARG A 137 8.57 15.58 -11.98
C ARG A 137 8.57 14.08 -11.72
N ASN A 138 9.74 13.43 -11.71
CA ASN A 138 9.84 11.97 -11.55
C ASN A 138 10.52 11.60 -10.24
N PHE A 139 9.72 11.18 -9.25
CA PHE A 139 10.19 10.61 -7.99
C PHE A 139 9.95 9.10 -7.99
N PRO A 140 10.93 8.25 -8.39
CA PRO A 140 10.74 6.82 -8.37
C PRO A 140 10.54 6.33 -6.93
N PRO A 141 9.58 5.39 -6.70
CA PRO A 141 9.28 4.87 -5.37
C PRO A 141 10.52 4.18 -4.77
N SER A 142 10.83 4.52 -3.52
CA SER A 142 11.94 3.94 -2.77
C SER A 142 11.59 2.55 -2.26
N SER A 143 12.57 1.62 -2.26
CA SER A 143 12.42 0.31 -1.64
C SER A 143 12.10 0.41 -0.14
N TRP A 144 12.67 1.39 0.56
CA TRP A 144 12.38 1.67 1.96
C TRP A 144 10.92 2.04 2.23
N GLY A 145 10.28 2.77 1.31
CA GLY A 145 8.86 3.09 1.41
C GLY A 145 7.99 1.83 1.30
N LYS A 146 8.31 0.92 0.38
CA LYS A 146 7.59 -0.36 0.21
C LYS A 146 7.73 -1.25 1.45
N THR A 147 8.95 -1.37 2.01
CA THR A 147 9.21 -2.14 3.23
C THR A 147 8.47 -1.55 4.42
N SER A 148 8.47 -0.22 4.60
CA SER A 148 7.73 0.45 5.66
C SER A 148 6.22 0.14 5.59
N THR A 149 5.61 0.24 4.41
CA THR A 149 4.18 -0.08 4.23
C THR A 149 3.90 -1.56 4.51
N PHE A 150 4.76 -2.46 4.06
CA PHE A 150 4.61 -3.89 4.36
C PHE A 150 4.66 -4.17 5.86
N VAL A 151 5.61 -3.58 6.58
CA VAL A 151 5.72 -3.72 8.05
C VAL A 151 4.49 -3.14 8.75
N GLN A 152 3.94 -2.02 8.28
CA GLN A 152 2.70 -1.44 8.79
C GLN A 152 1.51 -2.40 8.59
N ILE A 153 1.36 -3.04 7.42
CA ILE A 153 0.29 -4.02 7.16
C ILE A 153 0.41 -5.20 8.13
N VAL A 154 1.61 -5.75 8.30
CA VAL A 154 1.84 -6.86 9.23
C VAL A 154 1.53 -6.44 10.67
N THR A 155 1.94 -5.23 11.08
CA THR A 155 1.63 -4.69 12.40
C THR A 155 0.13 -4.54 12.62
N ALA A 156 -0.61 -4.03 11.64
CA ALA A 156 -2.07 -3.90 11.71
C ALA A 156 -2.76 -5.27 11.86
N ILE A 157 -2.34 -6.27 11.07
CA ILE A 157 -2.86 -7.65 11.16
C ILE A 157 -2.61 -8.24 12.55
N LEU A 158 -1.38 -8.15 13.05
CA LEU A 158 -1.02 -8.71 14.36
C LEU A 158 -1.81 -8.02 15.49
N TRP A 159 -1.97 -6.70 15.40
CA TRP A 159 -2.71 -5.94 16.40
C TRP A 159 -4.20 -6.25 16.40
N MET A 160 -4.79 -6.43 15.23
CA MET A 160 -6.18 -6.87 15.11
C MET A 160 -6.34 -8.32 15.56
N ALA A 161 -5.39 -9.21 15.23
CA ALA A 161 -5.40 -10.61 15.67
C ALA A 161 -5.25 -10.74 17.19
N ARG A 162 -4.50 -9.87 17.85
CA ARG A 162 -4.39 -9.77 19.30
C ARG A 162 -5.77 -9.64 19.95
N ASN A 163 -6.61 -8.76 19.42
CA ASN A 163 -7.95 -8.53 19.96
C ASN A 163 -8.92 -9.71 19.71
N VAL A 164 -8.57 -10.64 18.82
CA VAL A 164 -9.39 -11.83 18.51
C VAL A 164 -8.91 -13.05 19.30
N LEU A 165 -7.59 -13.26 19.35
CA LEU A 165 -7.01 -14.53 19.85
C LEU A 165 -6.67 -14.47 21.34
N CYS A 166 -6.46 -13.29 21.92
CA CYS A 166 -6.22 -13.05 23.35
C CYS A 166 -5.18 -14.00 23.99
N THR A 167 -4.09 -14.27 23.27
CA THR A 167 -2.99 -15.14 23.75
C THR A 167 -1.76 -14.32 24.11
N SER A 168 -1.07 -14.70 25.18
CA SER A 168 0.15 -14.00 25.63
C SER A 168 1.25 -13.92 24.57
N ALA A 169 1.37 -14.95 23.72
CA ALA A 169 2.33 -14.96 22.62
C ALA A 169 2.03 -13.88 21.57
N ILE A 170 0.75 -13.71 21.20
CA ILE A 170 0.35 -12.67 20.24
C ILE A 170 0.44 -11.29 20.86
N ASP A 171 0.15 -11.16 22.15
CA ASP A 171 0.35 -9.89 22.89
C ASP A 171 1.80 -9.45 22.86
N ALA A 172 2.73 -10.35 23.16
CA ALA A 172 4.16 -10.07 23.11
C ALA A 172 4.62 -9.73 21.68
N LEU A 173 4.20 -10.52 20.68
CA LEU A 173 4.59 -10.35 19.29
C LEU A 173 4.06 -9.03 18.71
N SER A 174 2.77 -8.71 18.94
CA SER A 174 2.17 -7.47 18.46
C SER A 174 2.83 -6.24 19.08
N SER A 175 3.13 -6.29 20.38
CA SER A 175 3.81 -5.21 21.09
C SER A 175 5.26 -5.03 20.63
N ALA A 176 5.98 -6.14 20.41
CA ALA A 176 7.35 -6.11 19.87
C ALA A 176 7.37 -5.53 18.44
N MET A 177 6.34 -5.80 17.62
CA MET A 177 6.26 -5.36 16.23
C MET A 177 6.05 -3.83 16.07
N LEU A 178 5.65 -3.12 17.13
CA LEU A 178 5.56 -1.67 17.10
C LEU A 178 6.92 -0.99 16.88
N TRP A 179 7.99 -1.55 17.44
CA TRP A 179 9.33 -0.98 17.32
C TRP A 179 9.88 -1.04 15.89
N PRO A 180 9.88 -2.19 15.19
CA PRO A 180 10.25 -2.21 13.78
C PRO A 180 9.30 -1.37 12.92
N CYS A 181 8.00 -1.32 13.22
CA CYS A 181 7.06 -0.45 12.51
C CYS A 181 7.48 1.02 12.59
N ALA A 182 7.78 1.51 13.78
CA ALA A 182 8.26 2.88 13.99
C ALA A 182 9.62 3.11 13.33
N ALA A 183 10.58 2.19 13.51
CA ALA A 183 11.92 2.31 12.96
C ALA A 183 11.92 2.38 11.42
N PHE A 184 11.22 1.47 10.75
CA PHE A 184 11.11 1.48 9.28
C PHE A 184 10.34 2.70 8.76
N THR A 185 9.35 3.18 9.51
CA THR A 185 8.60 4.39 9.15
C THR A 185 9.51 5.61 9.21
N ILE A 186 10.28 5.79 10.28
CA ILE A 186 11.24 6.89 10.44
C ILE A 186 12.37 6.78 9.40
N ALA A 187 12.98 5.60 9.26
CA ALA A 187 14.05 5.37 8.29
C ALA A 187 13.62 5.66 6.85
N SER A 188 12.38 5.29 6.50
CA SER A 188 11.79 5.62 5.20
C SER A 188 11.68 7.14 5.00
N GLY A 189 11.25 7.90 6.00
CA GLY A 189 11.19 9.36 5.95
C GLY A 189 12.56 9.99 5.74
N LEU A 190 13.55 9.60 6.55
CA LEU A 190 14.92 10.09 6.46
C LEU A 190 15.58 9.78 5.11
N HIS A 191 15.37 8.56 4.60
CA HIS A 191 15.90 8.18 3.29
C HIS A 191 15.35 9.05 2.14
N TYR A 192 14.06 9.39 2.19
CA TYR A 192 13.45 10.29 1.19
C TYR A 192 14.03 11.70 1.28
N THR A 193 14.27 12.21 2.50
CA THR A 193 14.90 13.53 2.71
C THR A 193 16.30 13.55 2.12
N TRP A 194 17.10 12.54 2.45
CA TRP A 194 18.47 12.44 1.95
C TRP A 194 18.52 12.40 0.42
N ARG A 195 17.64 11.61 -0.19
CA ARG A 195 17.54 11.48 -1.64
C ARG A 195 17.04 12.76 -2.32
N GLY A 196 16.04 13.42 -1.72
CA GLY A 196 15.53 14.72 -2.21
C GLY A 196 16.58 15.82 -2.15
N ALA A 197 17.33 15.90 -1.05
CA ALA A 197 18.41 16.86 -0.88
C ALA A 197 19.58 16.62 -1.86
N HIS A 198 19.82 15.36 -2.22
CA HIS A 198 20.86 15.03 -3.20
C HIS A 198 20.46 15.42 -4.64
N LEU A 199 19.19 15.23 -5.00
CA LEU A 199 18.66 15.65 -6.30
C LEU A 199 18.64 17.18 -6.46
N ALA A 200 18.31 17.91 -5.39
CA ALA A 200 18.30 19.39 -5.40
C ALA A 200 19.71 20.03 -5.44
N ARG A 201 20.80 19.26 -5.28
CA ARG A 201 22.19 19.76 -5.34
C ARG A 201 22.85 19.53 -6.70
N VAL A 202 22.22 18.76 -7.56
CA VAL A 202 22.81 18.34 -8.88
C VAL A 202 22.31 19.23 -10.01
N ASP A 203 21.25 20.00 -9.79
CA ASP A 203 20.76 21.08 -10.66
C ASP A 203 21.23 22.45 -10.15
#